data_f632d2f0bb434af40a1e8e06898da20c
#
_entry.id   f632d2f0bb434af40a1e8e06898da20c
#
_cell.length_a   1.000
_cell.length_b   1.000
_cell.length_c   1.000
_cell.angle_alpha   90.00
_cell.angle_beta   90.00
_cell.angle_gamma   90.00
#
_symmetry.space_group_name_H-M   'P 1'
#
loop_
_entity.id
_entity.type
_entity.pdbx_description
1 polymer ?
#
loop_
_entity_poly.entity_id
_entity_poly.type
_entity_poly.pdbx_seq_one_letter_code
_entity_poly.pdbx_strand_id
1 'polypeptide(L)'
;MLVNLRKMLADAEAGGYAIGCINTPNLETIRGVIAAAEEINVPLIIDHAQVHDEEGITVEVIGPQMVEYARKAKVPVCVHVDHGADFTFVLRCIRAGFTSVMYDLSALPYEENLSKVKEFTEFAHRMDVTVEAELGVMTLATGEGWTHETIKATFTDPAQAADFARRSDVDALAVY
;
A
#
# COMPACT_ATOMS: atom_id res chain seq x y z
N MET A 1 -2.64 16.26 7.89
CA MET A 1 -1.36 16.58 7.20
C MET A 1 -1.07 15.45 6.21
N LEU A 2 -1.14 15.71 4.91
CA LEU A 2 -0.80 14.70 3.90
C LEU A 2 0.71 14.42 3.95
N VAL A 3 1.09 13.15 4.05
CA VAL A 3 2.48 12.65 4.11
C VAL A 3 2.63 11.38 3.25
N ASN A 4 3.86 10.97 2.95
CA ASN A 4 4.13 9.64 2.39
C ASN A 4 4.51 8.64 3.51
N LEU A 5 4.75 7.38 3.17
CA LEU A 5 5.04 6.34 4.17
C LEU A 5 6.42 6.46 4.82
N ARG A 6 7.42 7.04 4.16
CA ARG A 6 8.84 6.94 4.59
C ARG A 6 9.06 7.34 6.04
N LYS A 7 8.69 8.59 6.40
CA LYS A 7 8.85 9.06 7.79
C LYS A 7 7.87 8.38 8.73
N MET A 8 6.66 8.15 8.28
CA MET A 8 5.59 7.53 9.09
C MET A 8 5.98 6.13 9.55
N LEU A 9 6.52 5.29 8.66
CA LEU A 9 6.98 3.94 8.98
C LEU A 9 8.25 3.96 9.84
N ALA A 10 9.20 4.87 9.58
CA ALA A 10 10.39 5.02 10.42
C ALA A 10 10.03 5.42 11.86
N ASP A 11 9.06 6.32 12.04
CA ASP A 11 8.58 6.70 13.37
C ASP A 11 7.86 5.53 14.07
N ALA A 12 7.09 4.74 13.32
CA ALA A 12 6.39 3.56 13.84
C ALA A 12 7.37 2.47 14.29
N GLU A 13 8.38 2.17 13.47
CA GLU A 13 9.45 1.22 13.80
C GLU A 13 10.21 1.65 15.06
N ALA A 14 10.67 2.90 15.11
CA ALA A 14 11.37 3.45 16.27
C ALA A 14 10.51 3.46 17.54
N GLY A 15 9.21 3.69 17.39
CA GLY A 15 8.23 3.72 18.49
C GLY A 15 7.67 2.35 18.88
N GLY A 16 7.91 1.31 18.10
CA GLY A 16 7.39 -0.05 18.35
C GLY A 16 5.87 -0.13 18.25
N TYR A 17 5.25 0.58 17.29
CA TYR A 17 3.80 0.53 17.04
C TYR A 17 3.49 0.29 15.56
N ALA A 18 2.27 -0.20 15.29
CA ALA A 18 1.74 -0.35 13.95
C ALA A 18 0.83 0.83 13.59
N ILE A 19 0.72 1.13 12.29
CA ILE A 19 -0.19 2.15 11.75
C ILE A 19 -1.34 1.44 11.06
N GLY A 20 -2.57 1.86 11.35
CA GLY A 20 -3.75 1.34 10.66
C GLY A 20 -3.78 1.78 9.20
N CYS A 21 -3.98 0.82 8.29
CA CYS A 21 -4.25 1.03 6.88
C CYS A 21 -5.70 0.65 6.60
N ILE A 22 -6.52 1.61 6.18
CA ILE A 22 -7.97 1.46 6.15
C ILE A 22 -8.52 1.79 4.77
N ASN A 23 -9.17 0.79 4.14
CA ASN A 23 -9.89 0.98 2.88
C ASN A 23 -11.01 2.02 3.05
N THR A 24 -11.01 3.04 2.19
CA THR A 24 -11.95 4.16 2.27
C THR A 24 -12.72 4.36 0.96
N PRO A 25 -13.67 3.45 0.65
CA PRO A 25 -14.38 3.44 -0.64
C PRO A 25 -15.40 4.57 -0.82
N ASN A 26 -15.68 5.34 0.22
CA ASN A 26 -16.67 6.44 0.17
C ASN A 26 -16.31 7.58 1.12
N LEU A 27 -17.01 8.71 0.96
CA LEU A 27 -16.75 9.92 1.73
C LEU A 27 -17.00 9.74 3.24
N GLU A 28 -17.98 8.94 3.60
CA GLU A 28 -18.36 8.69 4.99
C GLU A 28 -17.23 7.95 5.74
N THR A 29 -16.63 6.93 5.09
CA THR A 29 -15.50 6.21 5.66
C THR A 29 -14.26 7.10 5.75
N ILE A 30 -13.93 7.89 4.71
CA ILE A 30 -12.82 8.85 4.77
C ILE A 30 -12.94 9.76 5.98
N ARG A 31 -14.12 10.36 6.16
CA ARG A 31 -14.40 11.29 7.26
C ARG A 31 -14.34 10.61 8.62
N GLY A 32 -14.93 9.41 8.71
CA GLY A 32 -15.01 8.66 9.96
C GLY A 32 -13.63 8.24 10.48
N VAL A 33 -12.78 7.65 9.60
CA VAL A 33 -11.46 7.17 10.02
C VAL A 33 -10.50 8.32 10.33
N ILE A 34 -10.54 9.43 9.57
CA ILE A 34 -9.73 10.62 9.86
C ILE A 34 -10.16 11.26 11.18
N ALA A 35 -11.47 11.39 11.44
CA ALA A 35 -11.96 11.93 12.70
C ALA A 35 -11.53 11.07 13.90
N ALA A 36 -11.61 9.75 13.76
CA ALA A 36 -11.15 8.83 14.81
C ALA A 36 -9.64 8.96 15.07
N ALA A 37 -8.83 9.03 14.00
CA ALA A 37 -7.38 9.21 14.12
C ALA A 37 -7.03 10.56 14.80
N GLU A 38 -7.76 11.63 14.48
CA GLU A 38 -7.59 12.94 15.12
C GLU A 38 -7.99 12.92 16.60
N GLU A 39 -9.07 12.22 16.96
CA GLU A 39 -9.55 12.12 18.34
C GLU A 39 -8.51 11.46 19.26
N ILE A 40 -7.85 10.41 18.78
CA ILE A 40 -6.83 9.67 19.57
C ILE A 40 -5.40 10.12 19.23
N ASN A 41 -5.24 11.09 18.33
CA ASN A 41 -3.97 11.70 17.93
C ASN A 41 -2.92 10.69 17.43
N VAL A 42 -3.32 9.85 16.45
CA VAL A 42 -2.44 8.83 15.83
C VAL A 42 -2.30 9.04 14.32
N PRO A 43 -1.19 8.61 13.70
CA PRO A 43 -1.06 8.59 12.24
C PRO A 43 -2.01 7.55 11.62
N LEU A 44 -2.37 7.77 10.36
CA LEU A 44 -3.32 6.92 9.62
C LEU A 44 -2.89 6.75 8.16
N ILE A 45 -3.10 5.56 7.61
CA ILE A 45 -3.05 5.30 6.17
C ILE A 45 -4.49 5.07 5.71
N ILE A 46 -4.92 5.82 4.71
CA ILE A 46 -6.19 5.58 4.00
C ILE A 46 -5.86 5.09 2.60
N ASP A 47 -6.56 4.08 2.15
CA ASP A 47 -6.23 3.43 0.89
C ASP A 47 -7.42 3.27 -0.06
N HIS A 48 -7.08 3.03 -1.33
CA HIS A 48 -7.98 2.71 -2.42
C HIS A 48 -7.39 1.56 -3.24
N ALA A 49 -8.09 0.44 -3.28
CA ALA A 49 -7.66 -0.75 -3.99
C ALA A 49 -8.07 -0.72 -5.48
N GLN A 50 -7.28 -1.37 -6.34
CA GLN A 50 -7.63 -1.50 -7.76
C GLN A 50 -8.99 -2.17 -7.96
N VAL A 51 -9.36 -3.15 -7.14
CA VAL A 51 -10.66 -3.82 -7.20
C VAL A 51 -11.83 -2.84 -7.04
N HIS A 52 -11.69 -1.81 -6.22
CA HIS A 52 -12.73 -0.78 -6.07
C HIS A 52 -12.89 0.07 -7.33
N ASP A 53 -11.77 0.37 -8.02
CA ASP A 53 -11.78 1.10 -9.29
C ASP A 53 -12.49 0.28 -10.37
N GLU A 54 -12.23 -1.02 -10.43
CA GLU A 54 -12.87 -1.97 -11.34
C GLU A 54 -14.37 -2.15 -11.05
N GLU A 55 -14.79 -2.04 -9.79
CA GLU A 55 -16.19 -2.07 -9.35
C GLU A 55 -16.93 -0.74 -9.53
N GLY A 56 -16.27 0.27 -10.08
CA GLY A 56 -16.87 1.56 -10.45
C GLY A 56 -16.66 2.69 -9.44
N ILE A 57 -15.93 2.47 -8.35
CA ILE A 57 -15.48 3.53 -7.45
C ILE A 57 -14.15 4.06 -7.99
N THR A 58 -14.22 4.84 -9.06
CA THR A 58 -12.99 5.24 -9.78
C THR A 58 -12.13 6.22 -9.00
N VAL A 59 -10.81 6.11 -9.17
CA VAL A 59 -9.84 6.99 -8.50
C VAL A 59 -10.05 8.47 -8.85
N GLU A 60 -10.59 8.79 -10.03
CA GLU A 60 -10.92 10.16 -10.44
C GLU A 60 -12.01 10.78 -9.57
N VAL A 61 -12.88 9.96 -9.01
CA VAL A 61 -13.99 10.40 -8.15
C VAL A 61 -13.57 10.44 -6.69
N ILE A 62 -12.99 9.35 -6.18
CA ILE A 62 -12.68 9.25 -4.74
C ILE A 62 -11.31 9.85 -4.38
N GLY A 63 -10.31 9.72 -5.24
CA GLY A 63 -8.94 10.14 -4.99
C GLY A 63 -8.78 11.61 -4.60
N PRO A 64 -9.36 12.59 -5.33
CA PRO A 64 -9.30 13.99 -4.94
C PRO A 64 -9.88 14.26 -3.55
N GLN A 65 -10.92 13.52 -3.15
CA GLN A 65 -11.53 13.62 -1.83
C GLN A 65 -10.58 13.09 -0.75
N MET A 66 -10.01 11.91 -0.94
CA MET A 66 -9.03 11.32 -0.03
C MET A 66 -7.87 12.29 0.21
N VAL A 67 -7.27 12.82 -0.85
CA VAL A 67 -6.14 13.75 -0.79
C VAL A 67 -6.51 15.04 -0.08
N GLU A 68 -7.68 15.61 -0.37
CA GLU A 68 -8.14 16.85 0.26
C GLU A 68 -8.40 16.68 1.77
N TYR A 69 -9.03 15.58 2.17
CA TYR A 69 -9.24 15.29 3.59
C TYR A 69 -7.93 15.00 4.32
N ALA A 70 -7.01 14.26 3.70
CA ALA A 70 -5.68 14.02 4.25
C ALA A 70 -4.87 15.31 4.44
N ARG A 71 -4.93 16.26 3.48
CA ARG A 71 -4.27 17.57 3.60
C ARG A 71 -4.80 18.38 4.78
N LYS A 72 -6.12 18.35 5.02
CA LYS A 72 -6.78 19.08 6.10
C LYS A 72 -6.65 18.42 7.47
N ALA A 73 -6.32 17.15 7.53
CA ALA A 73 -6.19 16.40 8.77
C ALA A 73 -5.15 17.04 9.71
N LYS A 74 -5.40 16.97 11.01
CA LYS A 74 -4.50 17.48 12.07
C LYS A 74 -3.38 16.49 12.40
N VAL A 75 -3.59 15.21 12.07
CA VAL A 75 -2.61 14.13 12.22
C VAL A 75 -1.96 13.78 10.88
N PRO A 76 -0.80 13.10 10.85
CA PRO A 76 -0.23 12.57 9.62
C PRO A 76 -1.18 11.56 8.96
N VAL A 77 -1.50 11.77 7.68
CA VAL A 77 -2.31 10.85 6.87
C VAL A 77 -1.60 10.58 5.57
N CYS A 78 -1.36 9.31 5.27
CA CYS A 78 -0.88 8.85 3.97
C CYS A 78 -2.08 8.42 3.12
N VAL A 79 -2.06 8.77 1.83
CA VAL A 79 -3.03 8.29 0.84
C VAL A 79 -2.33 7.27 -0.03
N HIS A 80 -2.79 6.02 0.05
CA HIS A 80 -2.11 4.84 -0.46
C HIS A 80 -2.94 4.09 -1.51
N VAL A 81 -2.27 3.44 -2.43
CA VAL A 81 -2.87 2.44 -3.33
C VAL A 81 -2.70 1.06 -2.71
N ASP A 82 -3.80 0.34 -2.55
CA ASP A 82 -3.82 -1.04 -2.10
C ASP A 82 -3.94 -1.97 -3.31
N HIS A 83 -3.00 -2.91 -3.49
CA HIS A 83 -2.92 -3.89 -4.59
C HIS A 83 -3.15 -3.31 -6.00
N GLY A 84 -2.25 -2.44 -6.45
CA GLY A 84 -2.23 -1.96 -7.83
C GLY A 84 -1.36 -2.83 -8.73
N ALA A 85 -1.94 -3.77 -9.48
CA ALA A 85 -1.22 -4.60 -10.46
C ALA A 85 -1.12 -3.94 -11.85
N ASP A 86 -2.07 -3.08 -12.19
CA ASP A 86 -2.09 -2.33 -13.45
C ASP A 86 -1.27 -1.04 -13.33
N PHE A 87 -0.22 -0.94 -14.12
CA PHE A 87 0.64 0.25 -14.18
C PHE A 87 -0.15 1.53 -14.50
N THR A 88 -1.15 1.45 -15.39
CA THR A 88 -1.97 2.61 -15.76
C THR A 88 -2.83 3.07 -14.58
N PHE A 89 -3.40 2.13 -13.83
CA PHE A 89 -4.15 2.44 -12.61
C PHE A 89 -3.28 3.14 -11.58
N VAL A 90 -2.10 2.59 -11.28
CA VAL A 90 -1.16 3.19 -10.33
C VAL A 90 -0.76 4.61 -10.74
N LEU A 91 -0.49 4.86 -12.03
CA LEU A 91 -0.21 6.21 -12.53
C LEU A 91 -1.39 7.17 -12.38
N ARG A 92 -2.63 6.70 -12.56
CA ARG A 92 -3.84 7.51 -12.32
C ARG A 92 -3.92 7.93 -10.85
N CYS A 93 -3.63 7.03 -9.92
CA CYS A 93 -3.58 7.32 -8.49
C CYS A 93 -2.51 8.38 -8.14
N ILE A 94 -1.29 8.24 -8.67
CA ILE A 94 -0.22 9.23 -8.48
C ILE A 94 -0.66 10.60 -9.02
N ARG A 95 -1.28 10.65 -10.20
CA ARG A 95 -1.82 11.90 -10.77
C ARG A 95 -2.94 12.50 -9.94
N ALA A 96 -3.74 11.69 -9.23
CA ALA A 96 -4.75 12.15 -8.29
C ALA A 96 -4.15 12.73 -6.99
N GLY A 97 -2.86 12.52 -6.75
CA GLY A 97 -2.12 13.05 -5.60
C GLY A 97 -1.88 12.05 -4.48
N PHE A 98 -1.98 10.76 -4.77
CA PHE A 98 -1.58 9.70 -3.83
C PHE A 98 -0.09 9.80 -3.53
N THR A 99 0.27 9.65 -2.27
CA THR A 99 1.64 9.80 -1.77
C THR A 99 2.35 8.47 -1.53
N SER A 100 1.64 7.38 -1.72
CA SER A 100 2.15 6.02 -1.61
C SER A 100 1.38 5.08 -2.51
N VAL A 101 2.05 4.07 -3.01
CA VAL A 101 1.44 3.05 -3.87
C VAL A 101 2.02 1.67 -3.57
N MET A 102 1.17 0.66 -3.49
CA MET A 102 1.58 -0.72 -3.59
C MET A 102 1.54 -1.14 -5.06
N TYR A 103 2.72 -1.41 -5.64
CA TYR A 103 2.83 -1.97 -6.99
C TYR A 103 3.01 -3.47 -6.87
N ASP A 104 1.87 -4.17 -6.90
CA ASP A 104 1.79 -5.59 -6.62
C ASP A 104 1.97 -6.42 -7.89
N LEU A 105 3.15 -6.98 -8.04
CA LEU A 105 3.53 -7.93 -9.08
C LEU A 105 3.89 -9.30 -8.51
N SER A 106 3.40 -9.63 -7.31
CA SER A 106 3.69 -10.89 -6.59
C SER A 106 3.31 -12.15 -7.37
N ALA A 107 2.35 -12.04 -8.30
CA ALA A 107 2.00 -13.12 -9.23
C ALA A 107 3.07 -13.45 -10.29
N LEU A 108 4.07 -12.58 -10.50
CA LEU A 108 5.15 -12.79 -11.45
C LEU A 108 6.30 -13.60 -10.83
N PRO A 109 7.15 -14.25 -11.65
CA PRO A 109 8.39 -14.83 -11.17
C PRO A 109 9.27 -13.79 -10.45
N TYR A 110 9.98 -14.21 -9.40
CA TYR A 110 10.75 -13.35 -8.50
C TYR A 110 11.61 -12.28 -9.21
N GLU A 111 12.45 -12.67 -10.16
CA GLU A 111 13.34 -11.72 -10.86
C GLU A 111 12.57 -10.76 -11.77
N GLU A 112 11.42 -11.16 -12.31
CA GLU A 112 10.57 -10.29 -13.11
C GLU A 112 9.85 -9.27 -12.22
N ASN A 113 9.28 -9.71 -11.11
CA ASN A 113 8.70 -8.84 -10.08
C ASN A 113 9.74 -7.82 -9.62
N LEU A 114 10.90 -8.29 -9.17
CA LEU A 114 11.99 -7.46 -8.70
C LEU A 114 12.42 -6.41 -9.72
N SER A 115 12.63 -6.81 -10.98
CA SER A 115 13.09 -5.88 -12.02
C SER A 115 12.09 -4.76 -12.29
N LYS A 116 10.81 -5.12 -12.43
CA LYS A 116 9.74 -4.15 -12.70
C LYS A 116 9.46 -3.24 -11.52
N VAL A 117 9.43 -3.80 -10.31
CA VAL A 117 9.22 -3.01 -9.09
C VAL A 117 10.37 -2.04 -8.88
N LYS A 118 11.62 -2.46 -9.09
CA LYS A 118 12.78 -1.58 -8.99
C LYS A 118 12.68 -0.38 -9.94
N GLU A 119 12.40 -0.64 -11.22
CA GLU A 119 12.25 0.43 -12.22
C GLU A 119 11.13 1.41 -11.83
N PHE A 120 10.01 0.87 -11.36
CA PHE A 120 8.90 1.68 -10.88
C PHE A 120 9.28 2.48 -9.61
N THR A 121 9.99 1.89 -8.67
CA THR A 121 10.43 2.55 -7.43
C THR A 121 11.34 3.75 -7.75
N GLU A 122 12.32 3.57 -8.64
CA GLU A 122 13.16 4.67 -9.07
C GLU A 122 12.38 5.83 -9.71
N PHE A 123 11.32 5.52 -10.44
CA PHE A 123 10.42 6.53 -11.02
C PHE A 123 9.58 7.22 -9.94
N ALA A 124 8.93 6.46 -9.04
CA ALA A 124 8.06 6.99 -8.00
C ALA A 124 8.81 7.88 -6.99
N HIS A 125 10.02 7.47 -6.60
CA HIS A 125 10.86 8.26 -5.69
C HIS A 125 11.22 9.65 -6.23
N ARG A 126 11.36 9.81 -7.56
CA ARG A 126 11.59 11.14 -8.18
C ARG A 126 10.39 12.08 -8.01
N MET A 127 9.22 11.55 -7.69
CA MET A 127 7.99 12.30 -7.43
C MET A 127 7.65 12.39 -5.94
N ASP A 128 8.56 11.94 -5.05
CA ASP A 128 8.34 11.83 -3.61
C ASP A 128 7.15 10.92 -3.23
N VAL A 129 6.90 9.90 -4.05
CA VAL A 129 5.91 8.85 -3.80
C VAL A 129 6.63 7.62 -3.29
N THR A 130 6.17 7.08 -2.16
CA THR A 130 6.69 5.84 -1.59
C THR A 130 6.08 4.61 -2.26
N VAL A 131 6.85 3.53 -2.30
CA VAL A 131 6.46 2.28 -2.95
C VAL A 131 6.46 1.14 -1.96
N GLU A 132 5.35 0.40 -1.94
CA GLU A 132 5.22 -0.92 -1.35
C GLU A 132 5.22 -1.97 -2.46
N ALA A 133 5.78 -3.14 -2.18
CA ALA A 133 5.70 -4.32 -3.04
C ALA A 133 5.27 -5.53 -2.24
N GLU A 134 5.07 -6.67 -2.89
CA GLU A 134 4.69 -7.91 -2.22
C GLU A 134 5.53 -9.10 -2.69
N LEU A 135 5.82 -9.98 -1.74
CA LEU A 135 6.37 -11.31 -1.96
C LEU A 135 5.53 -12.36 -1.24
N GLY A 136 5.40 -13.49 -1.87
CA GLY A 136 4.55 -14.58 -1.43
C GLY A 136 3.26 -14.63 -2.25
N VAL A 137 2.43 -15.60 -1.97
CA VAL A 137 1.13 -15.74 -2.63
C VAL A 137 0.07 -15.84 -1.55
N MET A 138 -0.70 -14.79 -1.38
CA MET A 138 -1.88 -14.85 -0.54
C MET A 138 -2.90 -15.78 -1.17
N THR A 139 -2.90 -17.03 -0.72
CA THR A 139 -3.92 -17.99 -1.12
C THR A 139 -5.12 -17.83 -0.19
N LEU A 140 -6.25 -17.46 -0.75
CA LEU A 140 -7.51 -17.58 -0.05
C LEU A 140 -7.71 -19.07 0.22
N ALA A 141 -7.52 -19.49 1.47
CA ALA A 141 -7.72 -20.87 1.92
C ALA A 141 -9.23 -21.20 1.91
N THR A 142 -9.83 -21.23 0.73
CA THR A 142 -11.24 -21.57 0.53
C THR A 142 -11.31 -22.95 -0.12
N GLY A 143 -11.63 -23.98 0.66
CA GLY A 143 -11.87 -25.34 0.14
C GLY A 143 -11.19 -26.46 0.90
N GLU A 144 -11.58 -27.70 0.56
CA GLU A 144 -10.98 -28.92 1.09
C GLU A 144 -9.55 -29.10 0.54
N GLY A 145 -8.61 -29.42 1.40
CA GLY A 145 -7.22 -29.77 1.02
C GLY A 145 -6.13 -28.86 1.56
N TRP A 146 -6.46 -27.78 2.27
CA TRP A 146 -5.47 -26.94 2.93
C TRP A 146 -4.97 -27.59 4.21
N THR A 147 -3.69 -27.93 4.22
CA THR A 147 -2.98 -28.41 5.41
C THR A 147 -2.02 -27.31 5.89
N HIS A 148 -1.56 -27.43 7.12
CA HIS A 148 -0.53 -26.52 7.66
C HIS A 148 0.74 -26.50 6.78
N GLU A 149 1.07 -27.60 6.13
CA GLU A 149 2.23 -27.72 5.24
C GLU A 149 2.00 -26.99 3.91
N THR A 150 0.80 -27.09 3.33
CA THR A 150 0.46 -26.37 2.09
C THR A 150 0.38 -24.85 2.31
N ILE A 151 -0.11 -24.40 3.47
CA ILE A 151 -0.11 -22.97 3.84
C ILE A 151 1.34 -22.47 4.03
N LYS A 152 2.20 -23.23 4.72
CA LYS A 152 3.61 -22.86 4.88
C LYS A 152 4.37 -22.70 3.57
N ALA A 153 4.00 -23.46 2.54
CA ALA A 153 4.64 -23.38 1.23
C ALA A 153 4.34 -22.06 0.49
N THR A 154 3.35 -21.28 0.96
CA THR A 154 3.01 -19.98 0.40
C THR A 154 3.66 -18.82 1.15
N PHE A 155 4.29 -19.08 2.31
CA PHE A 155 4.95 -18.04 3.10
C PHE A 155 6.14 -17.45 2.36
N THR A 156 6.32 -16.16 2.56
CA THR A 156 7.48 -15.44 2.03
C THR A 156 8.77 -15.97 2.68
N ASP A 157 9.75 -16.33 1.87
CA ASP A 157 11.09 -16.70 2.36
C ASP A 157 11.81 -15.45 2.89
N PRO A 158 12.28 -15.44 4.16
CA PRO A 158 12.93 -14.26 4.74
C PRO A 158 14.21 -13.83 4.01
N ALA A 159 14.96 -14.77 3.42
CA ALA A 159 16.17 -14.41 2.66
C ALA A 159 15.80 -13.76 1.32
N GLN A 160 14.74 -14.23 0.66
CA GLN A 160 14.21 -13.59 -0.53
C GLN A 160 13.65 -12.20 -0.22
N ALA A 161 12.93 -12.04 0.90
CA ALA A 161 12.41 -10.74 1.33
C ALA A 161 13.54 -9.72 1.54
N ALA A 162 14.59 -10.11 2.25
CA ALA A 162 15.75 -9.25 2.49
C ALA A 162 16.51 -8.91 1.19
N ASP A 163 16.63 -9.85 0.26
CA ASP A 163 17.24 -9.61 -1.06
C ASP A 163 16.39 -8.66 -1.90
N PHE A 164 15.08 -8.92 -1.96
CA PHE A 164 14.14 -8.10 -2.72
C PHE A 164 14.13 -6.65 -2.23
N ALA A 165 13.93 -6.41 -0.93
CA ALA A 165 13.91 -5.07 -0.36
C ALA A 165 15.21 -4.29 -0.65
N ARG A 166 16.37 -4.94 -0.49
CA ARG A 166 17.67 -4.31 -0.78
C ARG A 166 17.88 -3.97 -2.25
N ARG A 167 17.40 -4.83 -3.18
CA ARG A 167 17.63 -4.68 -4.62
C ARG A 167 16.61 -3.77 -5.29
N SER A 168 15.36 -3.75 -4.81
CA SER A 168 14.28 -2.95 -5.36
C SER A 168 14.20 -1.53 -4.80
N ASP A 169 14.79 -1.30 -3.61
CA ASP A 169 14.75 -0.03 -2.87
C ASP A 169 13.33 0.42 -2.50
N VAL A 170 12.40 -0.54 -2.30
CA VAL A 170 11.04 -0.24 -1.85
C VAL A 170 11.02 0.28 -0.41
N ASP A 171 10.03 1.12 -0.10
CA ASP A 171 9.86 1.72 1.23
C ASP A 171 9.12 0.77 2.20
N ALA A 172 8.33 -0.17 1.66
CA ALA A 172 7.62 -1.21 2.40
C ALA A 172 7.55 -2.51 1.60
N LEU A 173 7.44 -3.63 2.28
CA LEU A 173 7.29 -4.95 1.67
C LEU A 173 6.22 -5.75 2.41
N ALA A 174 5.14 -6.07 1.70
CA ALA A 174 4.13 -7.00 2.17
C ALA A 174 4.68 -8.43 2.09
N VAL A 175 4.46 -9.19 3.17
CA VAL A 175 4.93 -10.58 3.31
C VAL A 175 3.79 -11.46 3.81
N TYR A 176 3.77 -12.71 3.38
CA TYR A 176 2.75 -13.70 3.75
C TYR A 176 3.33 -14.83 4.58
#